data_65473809cd65a295fa6683d36365f9da
#
_entry.id   65473809cd65a295fa6683d36365f9da
#
_cell.length_a   1.000
_cell.length_b   1.000
_cell.length_c   1.000
_cell.angle_alpha   90.00
_cell.angle_beta   90.00
_cell.angle_gamma   90.00
#
_symmetry.space_group_name_H-M   'P 1'
#
loop_
_entity.id
_entity.type
_entity.pdbx_description
1 polymer ?
#
loop_
_entity_poly.entity_id
_entity_poly.type
_entity_poly.pdbx_seq_one_letter_code
_entity_poly.pdbx_strand_id
1 'polypeptide(L)'
;MLAIISPAKTWDFESAVPKKLPHFQPHFLTQSQQLIDICRELTPADISSLMSISDKLAGLNAARFAEWQQNHNEHNAKAAVYAFKGDVYTGLEIESLNEEDVLFAQQHLRILSGLYGLLTPLDLIQPYRLEMGTKLANPKGKDLYAFWKGVITPVLQQAIDEQGGILINLASDEYYKSVQEQQLKAQIIKPIFLDNKNGKYKVISFYAKKARGLMCRYLIQHRLSDVEQLKEFDFGGYWFDSASSTETEFVFKRDLAE
;
A
#
# COMPACT_ATOMS: atom_id res chain seq x y z
N MET A 1 14.72 -7.17 5.57
CA MET A 1 13.94 -5.91 5.76
C MET A 1 12.72 -5.97 4.87
N LEU A 2 11.55 -5.65 5.39
CA LEU A 2 10.27 -5.62 4.68
C LEU A 2 9.71 -4.19 4.70
N ALA A 3 9.21 -3.68 3.57
CA ALA A 3 8.46 -2.42 3.52
C ALA A 3 6.96 -2.68 3.38
N ILE A 4 6.14 -1.79 3.94
CA ILE A 4 4.68 -1.81 3.78
C ILE A 4 4.19 -0.46 3.29
N ILE A 5 3.32 -0.46 2.27
CA ILE A 5 2.73 0.74 1.66
C ILE A 5 1.21 0.68 1.62
N SER A 6 0.60 1.83 1.38
CA SER A 6 -0.83 1.94 1.08
C SER A 6 -1.12 1.64 -0.40
N PRO A 7 -2.35 1.23 -0.75
CA PRO A 7 -2.79 1.14 -2.14
C PRO A 7 -3.04 2.54 -2.72
N ALA A 8 -3.58 2.58 -3.93
CA ALA A 8 -4.06 3.81 -4.55
C ALA A 8 -5.57 3.77 -4.77
N LYS A 9 -6.17 4.95 -4.99
CA LYS A 9 -7.60 5.11 -5.31
C LYS A 9 -7.89 5.04 -6.80
N THR A 10 -6.84 5.06 -7.62
CA THR A 10 -6.88 5.00 -9.07
C THR A 10 -6.07 3.81 -9.55
N TRP A 11 -6.42 3.31 -10.71
CA TRP A 11 -5.83 2.11 -11.30
C TRP A 11 -5.57 2.28 -12.77
N ASP A 12 -4.69 1.43 -13.29
CA ASP A 12 -4.46 1.19 -14.69
C ASP A 12 -4.60 -0.30 -14.99
N PHE A 13 -5.71 -0.67 -15.58
CA PHE A 13 -5.96 -2.02 -16.08
C PHE A 13 -5.82 -2.14 -17.59
N GLU A 14 -5.56 -1.03 -18.30
CA GLU A 14 -5.46 -0.98 -19.75
C GLU A 14 -4.04 -1.22 -20.25
N SER A 15 -3.03 -0.63 -19.60
CA SER A 15 -1.64 -0.80 -19.99
C SER A 15 -1.16 -2.22 -19.73
N ALA A 16 -0.42 -2.79 -20.67
CA ALA A 16 0.18 -4.10 -20.49
C ALA A 16 1.25 -4.08 -19.39
N VAL A 17 1.42 -5.19 -18.70
CA VAL A 17 2.57 -5.39 -17.81
C VAL A 17 3.83 -5.48 -18.68
N PRO A 18 4.88 -4.67 -18.42
CA PRO A 18 6.02 -4.53 -19.34
C PRO A 18 6.86 -5.80 -19.48
N LYS A 19 6.73 -6.74 -18.55
CA LYS A 19 7.59 -7.91 -18.43
C LYS A 19 6.76 -9.17 -18.21
N LYS A 20 7.25 -10.29 -18.69
CA LYS A 20 6.66 -11.61 -18.46
C LYS A 20 7.07 -12.10 -17.06
N LEU A 21 6.35 -11.62 -16.05
CA LEU A 21 6.58 -11.91 -14.64
C LEU A 21 5.64 -13.02 -14.15
N PRO A 22 6.02 -13.77 -13.10
CA PRO A 22 5.08 -14.65 -12.42
C PRO A 22 3.95 -13.83 -11.80
N HIS A 23 2.80 -14.45 -11.62
CA HIS A 23 1.67 -13.86 -10.90
C HIS A 23 1.21 -14.80 -9.79
N PHE A 24 0.59 -14.23 -8.76
CA PHE A 24 0.17 -14.95 -7.57
C PHE A 24 -1.31 -14.63 -7.25
N GLN A 25 -1.93 -15.49 -6.46
CA GLN A 25 -3.26 -15.24 -5.93
C GLN A 25 -3.16 -14.48 -4.61
N PRO A 26 -4.00 -13.46 -4.37
CA PRO A 26 -4.07 -12.80 -3.07
C PRO A 26 -4.36 -13.79 -1.94
N HIS A 27 -3.66 -13.64 -0.84
CA HIS A 27 -3.74 -14.57 0.29
C HIS A 27 -5.14 -14.66 0.92
N PHE A 28 -5.89 -13.55 0.92
CA PHE A 28 -7.18 -13.43 1.62
C PHE A 28 -8.40 -13.43 0.69
N LEU A 29 -8.38 -14.16 -0.44
CA LEU A 29 -9.49 -14.17 -1.40
C LEU A 29 -10.82 -14.62 -0.80
N THR A 30 -10.82 -15.54 0.19
CA THR A 30 -12.03 -15.94 0.91
C THR A 30 -12.63 -14.78 1.70
N GLN A 31 -11.80 -13.99 2.37
CA GLN A 31 -12.21 -12.80 3.11
C GLN A 31 -12.66 -11.69 2.13
N SER A 32 -11.96 -11.54 1.01
CA SER A 32 -12.35 -10.61 -0.05
C SER A 32 -13.73 -10.93 -0.59
N GLN A 33 -14.03 -12.21 -0.84
CA GLN A 33 -15.37 -12.65 -1.28
C GLN A 33 -16.46 -12.25 -0.27
N GLN A 34 -16.20 -12.41 1.04
CA GLN A 34 -17.17 -11.99 2.07
C GLN A 34 -17.47 -10.49 2.00
N LEU A 35 -16.43 -9.66 1.80
CA LEU A 35 -16.62 -8.22 1.64
C LEU A 35 -17.34 -7.86 0.34
N ILE A 36 -17.02 -8.54 -0.75
CA ILE A 36 -17.71 -8.38 -2.04
C ILE A 36 -19.18 -8.74 -1.92
N ASP A 37 -19.52 -9.82 -1.24
CA ASP A 37 -20.92 -10.23 -1.05
C ASP A 37 -21.70 -9.16 -0.29
N ILE A 38 -21.12 -8.55 0.74
CA ILE A 38 -21.72 -7.41 1.44
C ILE A 38 -21.87 -6.20 0.50
N CYS A 39 -20.81 -5.87 -0.27
CA CYS A 39 -20.86 -4.73 -1.19
C CYS A 39 -21.86 -4.88 -2.32
N ARG A 40 -22.17 -6.11 -2.76
CA ARG A 40 -23.17 -6.41 -3.77
C ARG A 40 -24.61 -6.11 -3.34
N GLU A 41 -24.88 -6.15 -2.05
CA GLU A 41 -26.20 -5.82 -1.49
C GLU A 41 -26.42 -4.30 -1.41
N LEU A 42 -25.38 -3.48 -1.59
CA LEU A 42 -25.47 -2.04 -1.53
C LEU A 42 -25.94 -1.44 -2.86
N THR A 43 -26.90 -0.53 -2.79
CA THR A 43 -27.27 0.29 -3.96
C THR A 43 -26.17 1.31 -4.28
N PRO A 44 -26.12 1.86 -5.52
CA PRO A 44 -25.20 2.97 -5.83
C PRO A 44 -25.35 4.15 -4.87
N ALA A 45 -26.55 4.46 -4.38
CA ALA A 45 -26.77 5.52 -3.40
C ALA A 45 -26.14 5.19 -2.04
N ASP A 46 -26.24 3.94 -1.57
CA ASP A 46 -25.57 3.49 -0.36
C ASP A 46 -24.05 3.59 -0.50
N ILE A 47 -23.48 3.18 -1.63
CA ILE A 47 -22.05 3.26 -1.92
C ILE A 47 -21.58 4.73 -1.97
N SER A 48 -22.36 5.62 -2.61
CA SER A 48 -22.10 7.07 -2.66
C SER A 48 -22.00 7.65 -1.24
N SER A 49 -22.97 7.34 -0.39
CA SER A 49 -23.01 7.78 1.00
C SER A 49 -21.87 7.18 1.83
N LEU A 50 -21.68 5.85 1.75
CA LEU A 50 -20.69 5.11 2.54
C LEU A 50 -19.24 5.56 2.26
N MET A 51 -18.92 5.79 1.00
CA MET A 51 -17.56 6.12 0.56
C MET A 51 -17.36 7.63 0.33
N SER A 52 -18.41 8.45 0.48
CA SER A 52 -18.40 9.90 0.20
C SER A 52 -17.85 10.21 -1.22
N ILE A 53 -18.41 9.53 -2.23
CA ILE A 53 -18.03 9.66 -3.64
C ILE A 53 -19.23 10.08 -4.50
N SER A 54 -18.96 10.59 -5.70
CA SER A 54 -20.02 10.99 -6.63
C SER A 54 -20.85 9.79 -7.10
N ASP A 55 -22.09 10.04 -7.50
CA ASP A 55 -23.02 9.01 -8.00
C ASP A 55 -22.45 8.24 -9.21
N LYS A 56 -21.71 8.94 -10.07
CA LYS A 56 -21.00 8.31 -11.20
C LYS A 56 -19.97 7.28 -10.72
N LEU A 57 -19.16 7.63 -9.72
CA LEU A 57 -18.17 6.71 -9.13
C LEU A 57 -18.85 5.59 -8.33
N ALA A 58 -19.95 5.87 -7.67
CA ALA A 58 -20.71 4.87 -6.94
C ALA A 58 -21.30 3.82 -7.89
N GLY A 59 -21.92 4.25 -9.00
CA GLY A 59 -22.42 3.35 -10.04
C GLY A 59 -21.33 2.48 -10.65
N LEU A 60 -20.16 3.08 -10.95
CA LEU A 60 -18.99 2.34 -11.43
C LEU A 60 -18.51 1.28 -10.43
N ASN A 61 -18.49 1.59 -9.14
CA ASN A 61 -18.06 0.63 -8.12
C ASN A 61 -19.10 -0.45 -7.84
N ALA A 62 -20.39 -0.14 -7.92
CA ALA A 62 -21.44 -1.16 -7.89
C ALA A 62 -21.26 -2.19 -9.02
N ALA A 63 -20.98 -1.73 -10.25
CA ALA A 63 -20.67 -2.62 -11.37
C ALA A 63 -19.43 -3.48 -11.11
N ARG A 64 -18.35 -2.88 -10.62
CA ARG A 64 -17.11 -3.61 -10.27
C ARG A 64 -17.33 -4.70 -9.22
N PHE A 65 -18.13 -4.42 -8.18
CA PHE A 65 -18.48 -5.43 -7.17
C PHE A 65 -19.33 -6.55 -7.76
N ALA A 66 -20.26 -6.24 -8.67
CA ALA A 66 -21.07 -7.23 -9.37
C ALA A 66 -20.22 -8.14 -10.28
N GLU A 67 -19.24 -7.58 -10.99
CA GLU A 67 -18.36 -8.28 -11.93
C GLU A 67 -17.22 -9.04 -11.25
N TRP A 68 -16.86 -8.69 -10.02
CA TRP A 68 -15.72 -9.30 -9.31
C TRP A 68 -15.90 -10.82 -9.16
N GLN A 69 -14.85 -11.57 -9.42
CA GLN A 69 -14.83 -13.03 -9.35
C GLN A 69 -13.69 -13.50 -8.44
N GLN A 70 -13.94 -14.52 -7.64
CA GLN A 70 -12.91 -15.09 -6.75
C GLN A 70 -11.75 -15.72 -7.53
N ASN A 71 -12.00 -16.26 -8.71
CA ASN A 71 -10.95 -16.82 -9.57
C ASN A 71 -10.25 -15.70 -10.35
N HIS A 72 -9.08 -15.29 -9.89
CA HIS A 72 -8.24 -14.29 -10.53
C HIS A 72 -7.34 -14.95 -11.59
N ASN A 73 -7.26 -14.34 -12.76
CA ASN A 73 -6.37 -14.74 -13.84
C ASN A 73 -5.98 -13.52 -14.68
N GLU A 74 -5.06 -13.68 -15.62
CA GLU A 74 -4.52 -12.57 -16.44
C GLU A 74 -5.57 -11.91 -17.35
N HIS A 75 -6.76 -12.53 -17.57
CA HIS A 75 -7.84 -11.94 -18.38
C HIS A 75 -8.73 -11.00 -17.55
N ASN A 76 -8.87 -11.22 -16.25
CA ASN A 76 -9.78 -10.45 -15.39
C ASN A 76 -9.07 -9.66 -14.27
N ALA A 77 -7.74 -9.80 -14.14
CA ALA A 77 -6.96 -9.21 -13.06
C ALA A 77 -5.57 -8.79 -13.54
N LYS A 78 -4.93 -7.91 -12.77
CA LYS A 78 -3.58 -7.41 -13.05
C LYS A 78 -2.76 -7.41 -11.75
N ALA A 79 -1.45 -7.62 -11.85
CA ALA A 79 -0.56 -7.59 -10.70
C ALA A 79 -0.66 -6.25 -9.96
N ALA A 80 -0.83 -6.28 -8.65
CA ALA A 80 -1.20 -5.15 -7.80
C ALA A 80 -0.27 -3.95 -7.99
N VAL A 81 1.05 -4.17 -8.02
CA VAL A 81 2.03 -3.09 -8.16
C VAL A 81 1.95 -2.36 -9.50
N TYR A 82 1.47 -3.02 -10.56
CA TYR A 82 1.26 -2.44 -11.88
C TYR A 82 -0.17 -1.90 -12.05
N ALA A 83 -1.12 -2.42 -11.27
CA ALA A 83 -2.51 -1.97 -11.32
C ALA A 83 -2.70 -0.64 -10.59
N PHE A 84 -2.13 -0.47 -9.40
CA PHE A 84 -2.27 0.77 -8.64
C PHE A 84 -1.55 1.95 -9.29
N LYS A 85 -2.24 3.09 -9.37
CA LYS A 85 -1.71 4.38 -9.83
C LYS A 85 -1.96 5.46 -8.78
N GLY A 86 -0.97 6.30 -8.54
CA GLY A 86 -1.04 7.38 -7.56
C GLY A 86 0.36 7.78 -7.10
N ASP A 87 0.45 8.79 -6.22
CA ASP A 87 1.72 9.42 -5.88
C ASP A 87 2.78 8.44 -5.33
N VAL A 88 2.38 7.44 -4.53
CA VAL A 88 3.29 6.40 -4.03
C VAL A 88 3.86 5.59 -5.20
N TYR A 89 3.01 5.16 -6.11
CA TYR A 89 3.39 4.34 -7.28
C TYR A 89 4.16 5.15 -8.32
N THR A 90 3.89 6.46 -8.44
CA THR A 90 4.71 7.39 -9.22
C THR A 90 6.13 7.50 -8.65
N GLY A 91 6.28 7.49 -7.34
CA GLY A 91 7.60 7.47 -6.70
C GLY A 91 8.32 6.13 -6.82
N LEU A 92 7.59 5.01 -6.70
CA LEU A 92 8.13 3.66 -6.89
C LEU A 92 8.54 3.41 -8.34
N GLU A 93 7.73 3.85 -9.31
CA GLU A 93 7.98 3.74 -10.75
C GLU A 93 8.39 2.31 -11.15
N ILE A 94 7.56 1.34 -10.78
CA ILE A 94 7.87 -0.09 -10.92
C ILE A 94 8.14 -0.49 -12.38
N GLU A 95 7.52 0.18 -13.34
CA GLU A 95 7.68 -0.08 -14.77
C GLU A 95 9.11 0.14 -15.27
N SER A 96 9.89 0.99 -14.59
CA SER A 96 11.29 1.29 -14.95
C SER A 96 12.30 0.38 -14.24
N LEU A 97 11.86 -0.44 -13.28
CA LEU A 97 12.72 -1.41 -12.61
C LEU A 97 12.97 -2.64 -13.48
N ASN A 98 14.14 -3.28 -13.35
CA ASN A 98 14.43 -4.53 -14.03
C ASN A 98 13.70 -5.72 -13.38
N GLU A 99 13.74 -6.89 -14.01
CA GLU A 99 13.04 -8.09 -13.52
C GLU A 99 13.53 -8.53 -12.14
N GLU A 100 14.85 -8.47 -11.90
CA GLU A 100 15.44 -8.85 -10.61
C GLU A 100 14.96 -7.92 -9.48
N ASP A 101 14.83 -6.62 -9.76
CA ASP A 101 14.29 -5.64 -8.82
C ASP A 101 12.82 -5.92 -8.50
N VAL A 102 12.02 -6.28 -9.51
CA VAL A 102 10.61 -6.62 -9.29
C VAL A 102 10.47 -7.90 -8.48
N LEU A 103 11.29 -8.91 -8.75
CA LEU A 103 11.30 -10.15 -7.97
C LEU A 103 11.82 -9.93 -6.54
N PHE A 104 12.75 -9.01 -6.34
CA PHE A 104 13.15 -8.58 -5.00
C PHE A 104 11.98 -7.86 -4.30
N ALA A 105 11.30 -6.95 -4.99
CA ALA A 105 10.12 -6.26 -4.44
C ALA A 105 9.03 -7.27 -4.03
N GLN A 106 8.79 -8.34 -4.79
CA GLN A 106 7.83 -9.39 -4.46
C GLN A 106 8.07 -9.99 -3.06
N GLN A 107 9.33 -10.11 -2.66
CA GLN A 107 9.70 -10.63 -1.35
C GLN A 107 9.71 -9.56 -0.25
N HIS A 108 10.12 -8.34 -0.57
CA HIS A 108 10.44 -7.28 0.39
C HIS A 108 9.42 -6.14 0.48
N LEU A 109 8.31 -6.22 -0.25
CA LEU A 109 7.24 -5.22 -0.23
C LEU A 109 5.89 -5.87 0.04
N ARG A 110 5.06 -5.21 0.83
CA ARG A 110 3.64 -5.55 1.03
C ARG A 110 2.77 -4.31 0.81
N ILE A 111 1.57 -4.54 0.29
CA ILE A 111 0.59 -3.49 0.01
C ILE A 111 -0.65 -3.78 0.86
N LEU A 112 -1.03 -2.85 1.73
CA LEU A 112 -2.29 -2.94 2.48
C LEU A 112 -3.46 -2.66 1.53
N SER A 113 -4.59 -3.29 1.79
CA SER A 113 -5.79 -3.15 0.96
C SER A 113 -7.06 -3.31 1.78
N GLY A 114 -8.04 -2.43 1.57
CA GLY A 114 -9.34 -2.56 2.24
C GLY A 114 -10.11 -3.81 1.82
N LEU A 115 -9.97 -4.25 0.55
CA LEU A 115 -10.63 -5.44 0.03
C LEU A 115 -9.79 -6.71 0.22
N TYR A 116 -8.49 -6.64 -0.06
CA TYR A 116 -7.61 -7.83 -0.07
C TYR A 116 -6.77 -7.99 1.20
N GLY A 117 -6.87 -7.06 2.16
CA GLY A 117 -6.11 -7.07 3.41
C GLY A 117 -4.64 -6.77 3.22
N LEU A 118 -3.86 -7.77 2.84
CA LEU A 118 -2.42 -7.68 2.60
C LEU A 118 -2.08 -8.36 1.28
N LEU A 119 -1.40 -7.63 0.40
CA LEU A 119 -0.99 -8.08 -0.93
C LEU A 119 0.54 -8.13 -1.04
N THR A 120 1.03 -9.06 -1.85
CA THR A 120 2.36 -8.97 -2.43
C THR A 120 2.29 -8.19 -3.76
N PRO A 121 3.41 -7.63 -4.26
CA PRO A 121 3.40 -6.83 -5.50
C PRO A 121 2.79 -7.52 -6.73
N LEU A 122 3.04 -8.81 -6.89
CA LEU A 122 2.61 -9.58 -8.06
C LEU A 122 1.31 -10.38 -7.84
N ASP A 123 0.60 -10.14 -6.73
CA ASP A 123 -0.75 -10.66 -6.53
C ASP A 123 -1.70 -10.05 -7.57
N LEU A 124 -2.50 -10.90 -8.21
CA LEU A 124 -3.52 -10.46 -9.16
C LEU A 124 -4.69 -9.81 -8.42
N ILE A 125 -5.05 -8.59 -8.82
CA ILE A 125 -6.20 -7.87 -8.29
C ILE A 125 -7.14 -7.46 -9.42
N GLN A 126 -8.45 -7.40 -9.12
CA GLN A 126 -9.47 -6.84 -9.99
C GLN A 126 -9.80 -5.40 -9.58
N PRO A 127 -10.38 -4.58 -10.46
CA PRO A 127 -10.76 -3.21 -10.13
C PRO A 127 -11.75 -3.15 -8.96
N TYR A 128 -11.46 -2.33 -7.96
CA TYR A 128 -12.33 -2.09 -6.81
C TYR A 128 -12.07 -0.72 -6.20
N ARG A 129 -13.00 -0.22 -5.40
CA ARG A 129 -12.75 0.87 -4.46
C ARG A 129 -13.35 0.50 -3.12
N LEU A 130 -12.48 0.27 -2.15
CA LEU A 130 -12.84 0.03 -0.76
C LEU A 130 -11.66 0.47 0.11
N GLU A 131 -11.73 1.68 0.66
CA GLU A 131 -10.68 2.25 1.50
C GLU A 131 -10.72 1.62 2.89
N MET A 132 -9.58 1.48 3.55
CA MET A 132 -9.49 0.81 4.85
C MET A 132 -10.33 1.53 5.93
N GLY A 133 -10.45 2.85 5.86
CA GLY A 133 -11.26 3.64 6.78
C GLY A 133 -12.77 3.55 6.56
N THR A 134 -13.24 2.80 5.55
CA THR A 134 -14.67 2.67 5.23
C THR A 134 -15.44 1.98 6.36
N LYS A 135 -16.54 2.59 6.76
CA LYS A 135 -17.44 2.07 7.82
C LYS A 135 -18.42 1.03 7.27
N LEU A 136 -17.88 0.03 6.59
CA LEU A 136 -18.68 -1.08 6.06
C LEU A 136 -19.02 -2.04 7.20
N ALA A 137 -20.28 -2.04 7.63
CA ALA A 137 -20.78 -2.99 8.63
C ALA A 137 -20.65 -4.42 8.10
N ASN A 138 -20.18 -5.33 8.94
CA ASN A 138 -19.89 -6.71 8.58
C ASN A 138 -20.06 -7.62 9.80
N PRO A 139 -20.04 -8.96 9.65
CA PRO A 139 -20.26 -9.89 10.76
C PRO A 139 -19.26 -9.75 11.93
N LYS A 140 -18.09 -9.15 11.72
CA LYS A 140 -17.07 -8.93 12.75
C LYS A 140 -17.16 -7.56 13.43
N GLY A 141 -17.95 -6.62 12.89
CA GLY A 141 -18.12 -5.30 13.49
C GLY A 141 -18.56 -4.22 12.50
N LYS A 142 -18.35 -2.97 12.90
CA LYS A 142 -18.92 -1.79 12.23
C LYS A 142 -18.09 -1.24 11.06
N ASP A 143 -16.89 -1.73 10.86
CA ASP A 143 -15.93 -1.18 9.90
C ASP A 143 -14.91 -2.23 9.44
N LEU A 144 -14.06 -1.88 8.48
CA LEU A 144 -13.03 -2.77 7.97
C LEU A 144 -11.89 -3.02 8.98
N TYR A 145 -11.65 -2.11 9.92
CA TYR A 145 -10.68 -2.38 10.99
C TYR A 145 -11.13 -3.55 11.86
N ALA A 146 -12.42 -3.63 12.19
CA ALA A 146 -12.99 -4.77 12.90
C ALA A 146 -12.93 -6.05 12.07
N PHE A 147 -13.16 -5.95 10.74
CA PHE A 147 -13.11 -7.10 9.83
C PHE A 147 -11.70 -7.71 9.74
N TRP A 148 -10.68 -6.86 9.60
CA TRP A 148 -9.29 -7.27 9.41
C TRP A 148 -8.53 -7.51 10.73
N LYS A 149 -9.13 -7.18 11.86
CA LYS A 149 -8.52 -7.40 13.19
C LYS A 149 -8.13 -8.85 13.39
N GLY A 150 -6.86 -9.10 13.73
CA GLY A 150 -6.33 -10.44 13.94
C GLY A 150 -6.12 -11.26 12.67
N VAL A 151 -6.37 -10.70 11.49
CA VAL A 151 -6.23 -11.40 10.21
C VAL A 151 -4.92 -11.00 9.50
N ILE A 152 -4.68 -9.71 9.32
CA ILE A 152 -3.50 -9.19 8.61
C ILE A 152 -2.21 -9.41 9.39
N THR A 153 -2.23 -9.10 10.70
CA THR A 153 -1.01 -9.03 11.51
C THR A 153 -0.21 -10.33 11.59
N PRO A 154 -0.80 -11.53 11.74
CA PRO A 154 -0.03 -12.76 11.75
C PRO A 154 0.71 -13.04 10.43
N VAL A 155 0.07 -12.77 9.28
CA VAL A 155 0.67 -12.98 7.96
C VAL A 155 1.78 -11.94 7.71
N LEU A 156 1.57 -10.69 8.15
CA LEU A 156 2.59 -9.67 8.11
C LEU A 156 3.80 -10.04 8.99
N GLN A 157 3.57 -10.57 10.20
CA GLN A 157 4.64 -11.02 11.09
C GLN A 157 5.49 -12.11 10.43
N GLN A 158 4.84 -13.11 9.82
CA GLN A 158 5.57 -14.17 9.09
C GLN A 158 6.47 -13.56 7.99
N ALA A 159 5.92 -12.64 7.19
CA ALA A 159 6.69 -11.97 6.14
C ALA A 159 7.87 -11.13 6.71
N ILE A 160 7.69 -10.49 7.87
CA ILE A 160 8.76 -9.77 8.57
C ILE A 160 9.86 -10.73 9.02
N ASP A 161 9.50 -11.86 9.61
CA ASP A 161 10.45 -12.87 10.11
C ASP A 161 11.30 -13.43 8.96
N GLU A 162 10.67 -13.75 7.83
CA GLU A 162 11.34 -14.23 6.60
C GLU A 162 12.33 -13.19 6.04
N GLN A 163 12.12 -11.89 6.32
CA GLN A 163 12.93 -10.79 5.79
C GLN A 163 13.82 -10.10 6.86
N GLY A 164 14.15 -10.83 7.95
CA GLY A 164 15.16 -10.40 8.93
C GLY A 164 14.64 -9.50 10.06
N GLY A 165 13.33 -9.50 10.34
CA GLY A 165 12.79 -8.89 11.56
C GLY A 165 12.66 -7.36 11.55
N ILE A 166 12.82 -6.70 10.39
CA ILE A 166 12.74 -5.24 10.26
C ILE A 166 11.56 -4.87 9.35
N LEU A 167 10.68 -3.98 9.84
CA LEU A 167 9.56 -3.41 9.08
C LEU A 167 9.75 -1.92 8.86
N ILE A 168 9.70 -1.49 7.60
CA ILE A 168 9.68 -0.08 7.21
C ILE A 168 8.24 0.31 6.91
N ASN A 169 7.64 1.10 7.81
CA ASN A 169 6.25 1.55 7.68
C ASN A 169 6.17 2.80 6.78
N LEU A 170 5.87 2.58 5.51
CA LEU A 170 5.60 3.62 4.52
C LEU A 170 4.10 3.74 4.18
N ALA A 171 3.24 3.05 4.91
CA ALA A 171 1.79 3.18 4.78
C ALA A 171 1.29 4.47 5.43
N SER A 172 0.11 4.92 5.03
CA SER A 172 -0.61 5.97 5.75
C SER A 172 -1.17 5.46 7.07
N ASP A 173 -1.41 6.36 8.02
CA ASP A 173 -1.98 5.98 9.32
C ASP A 173 -3.35 5.30 9.16
N GLU A 174 -4.16 5.72 8.16
CA GLU A 174 -5.43 5.06 7.84
C GLU A 174 -5.25 3.58 7.56
N TYR A 175 -4.29 3.21 6.70
CA TYR A 175 -4.06 1.81 6.33
C TYR A 175 -3.30 1.06 7.41
N TYR A 176 -2.27 1.65 7.98
CA TYR A 176 -1.45 1.01 9.02
C TYR A 176 -2.23 0.70 10.29
N LYS A 177 -3.28 1.45 10.60
CA LYS A 177 -4.19 1.18 11.72
C LYS A 177 -4.86 -0.21 11.65
N SER A 178 -4.93 -0.84 10.48
CA SER A 178 -5.40 -2.22 10.33
C SER A 178 -4.41 -3.27 10.87
N VAL A 179 -3.15 -2.87 11.05
CA VAL A 179 -2.10 -3.69 11.66
C VAL A 179 -2.13 -3.48 13.17
N GLN A 180 -2.12 -4.56 13.92
CA GLN A 180 -2.01 -4.53 15.38
C GLN A 180 -0.52 -4.49 15.76
N GLU A 181 0.10 -3.30 15.64
CA GLU A 181 1.53 -3.09 15.82
C GLU A 181 2.07 -3.68 17.12
N GLN A 182 1.31 -3.56 18.22
CA GLN A 182 1.69 -4.08 19.52
C GLN A 182 1.83 -5.62 19.57
N GLN A 183 1.38 -6.33 18.53
CA GLN A 183 1.53 -7.77 18.39
C GLN A 183 2.73 -8.16 17.52
N LEU A 184 3.32 -7.19 16.82
CA LEU A 184 4.49 -7.43 15.98
C LEU A 184 5.76 -7.56 16.84
N LYS A 185 6.57 -8.55 16.51
CA LYS A 185 7.92 -8.76 17.05
C LYS A 185 8.92 -8.32 15.98
N ALA A 186 9.11 -7.01 15.84
CA ALA A 186 9.92 -6.44 14.77
C ALA A 186 10.57 -5.14 15.23
N GLN A 187 11.71 -4.80 14.64
CA GLN A 187 12.18 -3.43 14.63
C GLN A 187 11.38 -2.64 13.59
N ILE A 188 10.59 -1.67 14.04
CA ILE A 188 9.71 -0.89 13.16
C ILE A 188 10.28 0.50 13.01
N ILE A 189 10.53 0.91 11.76
CA ILE A 189 10.98 2.26 11.41
C ILE A 189 9.89 2.93 10.58
N LYS A 190 9.54 4.16 10.96
CA LYS A 190 8.60 5.03 10.23
C LYS A 190 9.37 6.21 9.61
N PRO A 191 9.64 6.19 8.31
CA PRO A 191 10.18 7.36 7.61
C PRO A 191 9.14 8.48 7.54
N ILE A 192 9.57 9.71 7.87
CA ILE A 192 8.77 10.93 7.83
C ILE A 192 9.41 11.90 6.84
N PHE A 193 8.64 12.36 5.88
CA PHE A 193 9.11 13.25 4.82
C PHE A 193 8.54 14.65 4.99
N LEU A 194 9.43 15.62 5.14
CA LEU A 194 9.09 17.04 5.36
C LEU A 194 9.65 17.89 4.21
N ASP A 195 8.81 18.72 3.66
CA ASP A 195 9.18 19.67 2.62
C ASP A 195 9.18 21.09 3.18
N ASN A 196 10.20 21.89 2.84
CA ASN A 196 10.25 23.29 3.18
C ASN A 196 9.20 24.07 2.39
N LYS A 197 8.33 24.75 3.11
CA LYS A 197 7.37 25.72 2.51
C LYS A 197 7.41 27.00 3.35
N ASN A 198 7.90 28.07 2.74
CA ASN A 198 8.03 29.39 3.37
C ASN A 198 8.88 29.34 4.66
N GLY A 199 10.02 28.66 4.61
CA GLY A 199 10.97 28.54 5.73
C GLY A 199 10.55 27.56 6.84
N LYS A 200 9.46 26.80 6.64
CA LYS A 200 8.99 25.79 7.61
C LYS A 200 8.90 24.41 7.00
N TYR A 201 9.55 23.43 7.62
CA TYR A 201 9.44 22.03 7.25
C TYR A 201 8.12 21.43 7.74
N LYS A 202 7.34 20.86 6.82
CA LYS A 202 6.06 20.21 7.13
C LYS A 202 5.74 19.09 6.17
N VAL A 203 4.88 18.19 6.57
CA VAL A 203 4.33 17.17 5.68
C VAL A 203 3.43 17.84 4.63
N ILE A 204 3.77 17.68 3.35
CA ILE A 204 2.93 18.04 2.21
C ILE A 204 2.44 16.74 1.59
N SER A 205 1.13 16.50 1.66
CA SER A 205 0.53 15.19 1.44
C SER A 205 0.98 14.48 0.15
N PHE A 206 0.95 15.15 -1.00
CA PHE A 206 1.32 14.52 -2.27
C PHE A 206 2.83 14.29 -2.39
N TYR A 207 3.67 15.20 -1.87
CA TYR A 207 5.12 15.01 -1.83
C TYR A 207 5.50 13.86 -0.89
N ALA A 208 4.89 13.79 0.29
CA ALA A 208 5.14 12.71 1.24
C ALA A 208 4.72 11.34 0.68
N LYS A 209 3.62 11.26 -0.08
CA LYS A 209 3.22 10.03 -0.77
C LYS A 209 4.24 9.62 -1.82
N LYS A 210 4.69 10.56 -2.67
CA LYS A 210 5.73 10.30 -3.67
C LYS A 210 7.04 9.86 -3.02
N ALA A 211 7.45 10.52 -1.93
CA ALA A 211 8.65 10.19 -1.18
C ALA A 211 8.62 8.77 -0.59
N ARG A 212 7.47 8.31 -0.12
CA ARG A 212 7.29 6.91 0.33
C ARG A 212 7.55 5.93 -0.82
N GLY A 213 7.08 6.24 -2.02
CA GLY A 213 7.38 5.45 -3.22
C GLY A 213 8.86 5.47 -3.59
N LEU A 214 9.50 6.64 -3.52
CA LEU A 214 10.95 6.79 -3.75
C LEU A 214 11.76 5.98 -2.71
N MET A 215 11.34 5.97 -1.45
CA MET A 215 12.00 5.14 -0.41
C MET A 215 11.83 3.65 -0.69
N CYS A 216 10.66 3.19 -1.15
CA CYS A 216 10.48 1.81 -1.62
C CYS A 216 11.43 1.48 -2.77
N ARG A 217 11.52 2.36 -3.75
CA ARG A 217 12.43 2.21 -4.89
C ARG A 217 13.89 2.11 -4.43
N TYR A 218 14.31 3.01 -3.55
CA TYR A 218 15.65 3.04 -2.97
C TYR A 218 15.96 1.72 -2.25
N LEU A 219 15.05 1.25 -1.39
CA LEU A 219 15.17 -0.03 -0.68
C LEU A 219 15.35 -1.19 -1.66
N ILE A 220 14.57 -1.23 -2.74
CA ILE A 220 14.62 -2.29 -3.75
C ILE A 220 15.94 -2.25 -4.53
N GLN A 221 16.31 -1.09 -5.08
CA GLN A 221 17.50 -0.96 -5.94
C GLN A 221 18.81 -1.21 -5.19
N HIS A 222 18.87 -0.81 -3.92
CA HIS A 222 20.07 -0.97 -3.07
C HIS A 222 20.05 -2.25 -2.22
N ARG A 223 19.00 -3.09 -2.31
CA ARG A 223 18.89 -4.36 -1.54
C ARG A 223 19.12 -4.15 -0.04
N LEU A 224 18.50 -3.11 0.53
CA LEU A 224 18.75 -2.73 1.92
C LEU A 224 18.44 -3.87 2.89
N SER A 225 19.35 -4.08 3.83
CA SER A 225 19.22 -5.09 4.90
C SER A 225 19.42 -4.54 6.29
N ASP A 226 19.96 -3.32 6.40
CA ASP A 226 20.23 -2.61 7.65
C ASP A 226 19.50 -1.26 7.68
N VAL A 227 18.94 -0.90 8.85
CA VAL A 227 18.24 0.37 9.06
C VAL A 227 19.14 1.59 8.88
N GLU A 228 20.43 1.46 9.17
CA GLU A 228 21.39 2.58 9.00
C GLU A 228 21.52 3.00 7.53
N GLN A 229 21.40 2.05 6.59
CA GLN A 229 21.43 2.34 5.16
C GLN A 229 20.25 3.22 4.69
N LEU A 230 19.13 3.25 5.43
CA LEU A 230 18.03 4.17 5.13
C LEU A 230 18.43 5.63 5.31
N LYS A 231 19.38 5.93 6.19
CA LYS A 231 19.84 7.30 6.46
C LYS A 231 20.62 7.91 5.29
N GLU A 232 21.07 7.09 4.35
CA GLU A 232 21.76 7.52 3.13
C GLU A 232 20.79 7.87 1.99
N PHE A 233 19.47 7.77 2.23
CA PHE A 233 18.46 8.08 1.23
C PHE A 233 18.52 9.55 0.78
N ASP A 234 18.67 9.76 -0.53
CA ASP A 234 18.82 11.08 -1.16
C ASP A 234 17.91 11.31 -2.37
N PHE A 235 17.05 10.32 -2.71
CA PHE A 235 16.16 10.41 -3.87
C PHE A 235 15.20 11.60 -3.78
N GLY A 236 15.02 12.28 -4.88
CA GLY A 236 14.16 13.45 -4.99
C GLY A 236 14.62 14.67 -4.19
N GLY A 237 15.91 14.72 -3.79
CA GLY A 237 16.50 15.81 -3.05
C GLY A 237 16.21 15.79 -1.55
N TYR A 238 15.74 14.67 -1.01
CA TYR A 238 15.62 14.47 0.44
C TYR A 238 16.98 14.15 1.08
N TRP A 239 17.11 14.52 2.34
CA TRP A 239 18.27 14.21 3.18
C TRP A 239 17.82 13.86 4.60
N PHE A 240 18.57 12.98 5.25
CA PHE A 240 18.28 12.53 6.61
C PHE A 240 18.62 13.63 7.63
N ASP A 241 17.66 13.97 8.48
CA ASP A 241 17.85 14.93 9.59
C ASP A 241 17.91 14.21 10.94
N SER A 242 19.11 13.97 11.41
CA SER A 242 19.36 13.31 12.69
C SER A 242 18.80 14.06 13.89
N ALA A 243 18.77 15.40 13.84
CA ALA A 243 18.29 16.22 14.94
C ALA A 243 16.78 16.12 15.19
N SER A 244 16.01 15.82 14.13
CA SER A 244 14.55 15.63 14.23
C SER A 244 14.14 14.15 14.30
N SER A 245 15.08 13.22 14.16
CA SER A 245 14.83 11.78 14.15
C SER A 245 14.88 11.16 15.54
N THR A 246 14.21 10.02 15.70
CA THR A 246 14.29 9.15 16.88
C THR A 246 14.78 7.76 16.48
N GLU A 247 14.81 6.82 17.42
CA GLU A 247 15.16 5.41 17.15
C GLU A 247 14.17 4.72 16.20
N THR A 248 12.92 5.17 16.16
CA THR A 248 11.83 4.55 15.38
C THR A 248 11.24 5.46 14.31
N GLU A 249 11.50 6.76 14.35
CA GLU A 249 11.05 7.73 13.36
C GLU A 249 12.25 8.39 12.70
N PHE A 250 12.46 8.11 11.41
CA PHE A 250 13.53 8.70 10.60
C PHE A 250 13.00 9.85 9.78
N VAL A 251 13.44 11.07 10.10
CA VAL A 251 12.98 12.29 9.44
C VAL A 251 13.88 12.62 8.26
N PHE A 252 13.26 12.80 7.11
CA PHE A 252 13.90 13.24 5.87
C PHE A 252 13.33 14.60 5.47
N LYS A 253 14.21 15.55 5.19
CA LYS A 253 13.85 16.92 4.80
C LYS A 253 14.23 17.19 3.35
N ARG A 254 13.50 18.10 2.75
CA ARG A 254 13.80 18.59 1.40
C ARG A 254 13.50 20.07 1.30
N ASP A 255 14.42 20.82 0.71
CA ASP A 255 14.18 22.17 0.25
C ASP A 255 13.60 22.11 -1.15
N LEU A 256 12.40 22.67 -1.33
CA LEU A 256 11.81 22.80 -2.67
C LEU A 256 12.61 23.84 -3.43
N ALA A 257 13.02 23.52 -4.66
CA ALA A 257 13.55 24.52 -5.56
C ALA A 257 12.50 25.63 -5.78
N GLU A 258 12.97 26.90 -5.68
CA GLU A 258 12.13 28.07 -5.97
C GLU A 258 11.65 28.08 -7.42
#